data_a4bec3a1447398bed97be52fb4fb33ee
#
_entry.id   a4bec3a1447398bed97be52fb4fb33ee
#
_cell.length_a   1.000
_cell.length_b   1.000
_cell.length_c   1.000
_cell.angle_alpha   90.00
_cell.angle_beta   90.00
_cell.angle_gamma   90.00
#
_symmetry.space_group_name_H-M   'P 1'
#
loop_
_entity.id
_entity.type
_entity.pdbx_description
1 polymer ?
#
loop_
_entity_poly.entity_id
_entity_poly.type
_entity_poly.pdbx_seq_one_letter_code
_entity_poly.pdbx_strand_id
1 'polypeptide(L)'
;TPITLGEAVVTAVANNPGVLARRREPESAAFGVLGAESVYEPKIRVDFAYADRKIPTSDLLQGVEGGQLGDPREDDEYLADVTLSKTLRSGTEVELLWQNARRTTNSSFEAFSPSFQPSVGVGVSQPLLRDFGGMSARTTVELAEKTSFRTAAEYEAALADFVLDVVEGYWAFNLAEAELAAKQRSFELARELATEARARVQIGSLPPVAAKEAESDAAARDEEVIAARNE
;
A
#
# COMPACT_ATOMS: atom_id res chain seq x y z
N THR A 1 11.22 -34.33 -13.62
CA THR A 1 12.62 -34.00 -13.23
C THR A 1 12.56 -33.53 -11.79
N PRO A 2 13.34 -34.09 -10.87
CA PRO A 2 13.37 -33.60 -9.49
C PRO A 2 13.80 -32.14 -9.48
N ILE A 3 13.00 -31.30 -8.82
CA ILE A 3 13.28 -29.87 -8.66
C ILE A 3 14.35 -29.73 -7.57
N THR A 4 15.39 -28.96 -7.81
CA THR A 4 16.39 -28.64 -6.79
C THR A 4 15.84 -27.62 -5.77
N LEU A 5 16.39 -27.61 -4.56
CA LEU A 5 16.01 -26.64 -3.53
C LEU A 5 16.09 -25.20 -4.03
N GLY A 6 17.16 -24.85 -4.77
CA GLY A 6 17.33 -23.53 -5.34
C GLY A 6 16.26 -23.16 -6.34
N GLU A 7 15.89 -24.09 -7.23
CA GLU A 7 14.79 -23.87 -8.21
C GLU A 7 13.43 -23.74 -7.51
N ALA A 8 13.19 -24.53 -6.46
CA ALA A 8 11.98 -24.43 -5.66
C ALA A 8 11.84 -23.05 -5.01
N VAL A 9 12.90 -22.55 -4.37
CA VAL A 9 12.92 -21.21 -3.74
C VAL A 9 12.70 -20.11 -4.78
N VAL A 10 13.45 -20.13 -5.89
CA VAL A 10 13.32 -19.11 -6.95
C VAL A 10 11.91 -19.09 -7.53
N THR A 11 11.36 -20.27 -7.81
CA THR A 11 10.01 -20.41 -8.38
C THR A 11 8.94 -19.95 -7.40
N ALA A 12 9.06 -20.30 -6.12
CA ALA A 12 8.13 -19.90 -5.08
C ALA A 12 8.13 -18.38 -4.87
N VAL A 13 9.31 -17.75 -4.76
CA VAL A 13 9.45 -16.28 -4.60
C VAL A 13 8.89 -15.55 -5.82
N ALA A 14 9.16 -16.04 -7.04
CA ALA A 14 8.70 -15.40 -8.27
C ALA A 14 7.17 -15.44 -8.46
N ASN A 15 6.50 -16.47 -7.92
CA ASN A 15 5.09 -16.71 -8.17
C ASN A 15 4.19 -16.49 -6.93
N ASN A 16 4.75 -16.18 -5.76
CA ASN A 16 3.94 -15.94 -4.57
C ASN A 16 3.30 -14.55 -4.60
N PRO A 17 1.95 -14.44 -4.66
CA PRO A 17 1.26 -13.16 -4.72
C PRO A 17 1.52 -12.28 -3.48
N GLY A 18 1.73 -12.90 -2.30
CA GLY A 18 2.03 -12.19 -1.05
C GLY A 18 3.39 -11.51 -1.08
N VAL A 19 4.42 -12.18 -1.59
CA VAL A 19 5.77 -11.62 -1.78
C VAL A 19 5.74 -10.50 -2.83
N LEU A 20 5.05 -10.71 -3.96
CA LEU A 20 4.91 -9.71 -5.01
C LEU A 20 4.16 -8.45 -4.56
N ALA A 21 3.13 -8.61 -3.71
CA ALA A 21 2.42 -7.48 -3.13
C ALA A 21 3.32 -6.68 -2.18
N ARG A 22 4.00 -7.36 -1.25
CA ARG A 22 4.89 -6.71 -0.27
C ARG A 22 6.12 -6.05 -0.90
N ARG A 23 6.58 -6.50 -2.05
CA ARG A 23 7.67 -5.87 -2.80
C ARG A 23 7.40 -4.40 -3.15
N ARG A 24 6.13 -4.00 -3.26
CA ARG A 24 5.74 -2.63 -3.58
C ARG A 24 5.65 -1.72 -2.35
N GLU A 25 5.64 -2.27 -1.14
CA GLU A 25 5.52 -1.49 0.09
C GLU A 25 6.72 -0.53 0.31
N PRO A 26 7.99 -0.96 0.14
CA PRO A 26 9.13 -0.06 0.22
C PRO A 26 9.10 1.07 -0.82
N GLU A 27 8.67 0.79 -2.05
CA GLU A 27 8.50 1.80 -3.10
C GLU A 27 7.45 2.84 -2.69
N SER A 28 6.30 2.38 -2.18
CA SER A 28 5.25 3.26 -1.68
C SER A 28 5.72 4.12 -0.50
N ALA A 29 6.50 3.55 0.43
CA ALA A 29 7.07 4.28 1.55
C ALA A 29 8.10 5.33 1.09
N ALA A 30 8.89 5.05 0.04
CA ALA A 30 9.80 6.02 -0.56
C ALA A 30 9.04 7.21 -1.20
N PHE A 31 7.90 6.97 -1.86
CA PHE A 31 7.02 8.06 -2.31
C PHE A 31 6.44 8.86 -1.15
N GLY A 32 6.22 8.24 0.01
CA GLY A 32 5.83 8.93 1.24
C GLY A 32 6.86 9.98 1.69
N VAL A 33 8.17 9.69 1.53
CA VAL A 33 9.23 10.66 1.79
C VAL A 33 9.15 11.87 0.86
N LEU A 34 8.98 11.63 -0.45
CA LEU A 34 8.80 12.71 -1.42
C LEU A 34 7.55 13.55 -1.10
N GLY A 35 6.46 12.88 -0.67
CA GLY A 35 5.25 13.56 -0.20
C GLY A 35 5.50 14.45 1.01
N ALA A 36 6.31 14.01 1.98
CA ALA A 36 6.69 14.80 3.14
C ALA A 36 7.61 15.99 2.76
N GLU A 37 8.53 15.80 1.83
CA GLU A 37 9.42 16.85 1.33
C GLU A 37 8.70 17.91 0.51
N SER A 38 7.54 17.57 -0.07
CA SER A 38 6.73 18.50 -0.88
C SER A 38 6.27 19.75 -0.13
N VAL A 39 6.36 19.77 1.21
CA VAL A 39 6.11 20.97 2.02
C VAL A 39 7.07 22.11 1.66
N TYR A 40 8.29 21.79 1.19
CA TYR A 40 9.30 22.76 0.79
C TYR A 40 9.25 23.15 -0.68
N GLU A 41 8.38 22.55 -1.46
CA GLU A 41 8.23 22.89 -2.87
C GLU A 41 7.39 24.15 -3.05
N PRO A 42 7.63 24.92 -4.13
CA PRO A 42 6.79 26.07 -4.44
C PRO A 42 5.39 25.62 -4.81
N LYS A 43 4.39 26.30 -4.25
CA LYS A 43 2.96 26.06 -4.50
C LYS A 43 2.35 27.24 -5.22
N ILE A 44 1.63 26.96 -6.31
CA ILE A 44 0.84 27.96 -7.01
C ILE A 44 -0.63 27.64 -6.74
N ARG A 45 -1.36 28.65 -6.25
CA ARG A 45 -2.82 28.61 -6.10
C ARG A 45 -3.42 29.66 -7.00
N VAL A 46 -4.47 29.28 -7.70
CA VAL A 46 -5.25 30.18 -8.56
C VAL A 46 -6.70 30.07 -8.14
N ASP A 47 -7.27 31.16 -7.69
CA ASP A 47 -8.66 31.25 -7.23
C ASP A 47 -9.44 32.21 -8.13
N PHE A 48 -10.60 31.77 -8.61
CA PHE A 48 -11.55 32.58 -9.35
C PHE A 48 -12.89 32.55 -8.63
N ALA A 49 -13.45 33.72 -8.39
CA ALA A 49 -14.77 33.86 -7.82
C ALA A 49 -15.62 34.85 -8.60
N TYR A 50 -16.89 34.58 -8.71
CA TYR A 50 -17.91 35.48 -9.25
C TYR A 50 -19.01 35.63 -8.20
N ALA A 51 -19.38 36.83 -7.90
CA ALA A 51 -20.48 37.17 -7.02
C ALA A 51 -21.43 38.18 -7.69
N ASP A 52 -22.69 37.84 -7.79
CA ASP A 52 -23.80 38.69 -8.17
C ASP A 52 -24.60 39.01 -6.90
N ARG A 53 -24.75 40.31 -6.60
CA ARG A 53 -25.47 40.78 -5.42
C ARG A 53 -26.53 41.75 -5.80
N LYS A 54 -27.78 41.49 -5.42
CA LYS A 54 -28.90 42.40 -5.56
C LYS A 54 -29.31 42.88 -4.18
N ILE A 55 -29.09 44.17 -3.93
CA ILE A 55 -29.36 44.78 -2.62
C ILE A 55 -30.56 45.70 -2.77
N PRO A 56 -31.70 45.44 -2.09
CA PRO A 56 -32.83 46.36 -2.11
C PRO A 56 -32.41 47.73 -1.59
N THR A 57 -32.73 48.80 -2.35
CA THR A 57 -32.49 50.17 -1.89
C THR A 57 -33.55 50.56 -0.85
N SER A 58 -33.14 50.80 0.39
CA SER A 58 -34.00 51.25 1.47
C SER A 58 -33.85 52.75 1.75
N ASP A 59 -32.92 53.42 1.10
CA ASP A 59 -32.56 54.82 1.36
C ASP A 59 -32.38 55.60 0.08
N LEU A 60 -32.80 56.86 0.04
CA LEU A 60 -32.65 57.80 -1.08
C LEU A 60 -31.20 58.05 -1.47
N LEU A 61 -30.27 57.88 -0.55
CA LEU A 61 -28.82 58.01 -0.79
C LEU A 61 -28.18 56.81 -1.47
N GLN A 62 -28.92 55.71 -1.64
CA GLN A 62 -28.44 54.49 -2.35
C GLN A 62 -28.94 54.41 -3.80
N GLY A 63 -29.27 55.57 -4.44
CA GLY A 63 -29.84 55.62 -5.76
C GLY A 63 -29.12 54.84 -6.83
N VAL A 64 -29.88 54.31 -7.79
CA VAL A 64 -29.39 53.65 -9.00
C VAL A 64 -29.53 54.59 -10.19
N GLU A 65 -28.62 54.54 -11.18
CA GLU A 65 -28.64 55.39 -12.36
C GLU A 65 -29.91 55.15 -13.21
N GLY A 66 -30.73 56.18 -13.35
CA GLY A 66 -31.98 56.13 -14.13
C GLY A 66 -33.10 55.28 -13.51
N GLY A 67 -32.91 54.77 -12.28
CA GLY A 67 -33.87 53.93 -11.58
C GLY A 67 -34.93 54.74 -10.80
N GLN A 68 -36.02 54.06 -10.45
CA GLN A 68 -37.05 54.56 -9.51
C GLN A 68 -36.68 54.24 -8.08
N LEU A 69 -37.29 54.97 -7.16
CA LEU A 69 -37.15 54.67 -5.73
C LEU A 69 -37.59 53.23 -5.44
N GLY A 70 -36.66 52.39 -4.96
CA GLY A 70 -36.90 50.97 -4.69
C GLY A 70 -36.27 49.99 -5.69
N ASP A 71 -35.67 50.48 -6.77
CA ASP A 71 -34.89 49.58 -7.68
C ASP A 71 -33.68 49.03 -6.93
N PRO A 72 -33.42 47.70 -7.04
CA PRO A 72 -32.30 47.10 -6.33
C PRO A 72 -30.97 47.59 -6.90
N ARG A 73 -30.00 47.80 -6.02
CA ARG A 73 -28.61 47.93 -6.40
C ARG A 73 -28.06 46.57 -6.84
N GLU A 74 -27.50 46.52 -8.04
CA GLU A 74 -26.87 45.34 -8.62
C GLU A 74 -25.35 45.52 -8.61
N ASP A 75 -24.65 44.61 -7.93
CA ASP A 75 -23.19 44.58 -7.87
C ASP A 75 -22.69 43.26 -8.40
N ASP A 76 -21.98 43.25 -9.54
CA ASP A 76 -21.27 42.11 -10.08
C ASP A 76 -19.79 42.21 -9.74
N GLU A 77 -19.20 41.18 -9.15
CA GLU A 77 -17.80 41.15 -8.80
C GLU A 77 -17.11 39.89 -9.34
N TYR A 78 -16.03 40.08 -10.10
CA TYR A 78 -15.13 39.03 -10.57
C TYR A 78 -13.82 39.18 -9.81
N LEU A 79 -13.41 38.15 -9.13
CA LEU A 79 -12.15 38.06 -8.40
C LEU A 79 -11.24 37.04 -9.09
N ALA A 80 -9.98 37.38 -9.27
CA ALA A 80 -8.94 36.51 -9.81
C ALA A 80 -7.68 36.69 -8.96
N ASP A 81 -7.33 35.68 -8.19
CA ASP A 81 -6.18 35.69 -7.30
C ASP A 81 -5.18 34.63 -7.72
N VAL A 82 -3.91 34.99 -7.76
CA VAL A 82 -2.80 34.06 -7.97
C VAL A 82 -1.82 34.20 -6.80
N THR A 83 -1.60 33.12 -6.09
CA THR A 83 -0.67 33.06 -4.97
C THR A 83 0.45 32.08 -5.28
N LEU A 84 1.69 32.53 -5.22
CA LEU A 84 2.88 31.70 -5.23
C LEU A 84 3.47 31.68 -3.81
N SER A 85 3.50 30.54 -3.17
CA SER A 85 4.07 30.38 -1.83
C SER A 85 5.19 29.35 -1.80
N LYS A 86 6.16 29.54 -0.91
CA LYS A 86 7.24 28.59 -0.65
C LYS A 86 7.66 28.61 0.81
N THR A 87 7.65 27.43 1.44
CA THR A 87 8.19 27.22 2.77
C THR A 87 9.67 26.85 2.66
N LEU A 88 10.53 27.59 3.33
CA LEU A 88 11.97 27.29 3.40
C LEU A 88 12.25 26.29 4.53
N ARG A 89 13.38 25.61 4.48
CA ARG A 89 13.80 24.67 5.54
C ARG A 89 14.02 25.34 6.90
N SER A 90 14.14 26.65 6.94
CA SER A 90 14.17 27.47 8.17
C SER A 90 12.79 27.68 8.80
N GLY A 91 11.72 27.19 8.18
CA GLY A 91 10.34 27.46 8.57
C GLY A 91 9.82 28.82 8.13
N THR A 92 10.64 29.60 7.40
CA THR A 92 10.20 30.87 6.80
C THR A 92 9.27 30.57 5.62
N GLU A 93 8.12 31.20 5.58
CA GLU A 93 7.23 31.17 4.44
C GLU A 93 7.33 32.49 3.65
N VAL A 94 7.52 32.36 2.35
CA VAL A 94 7.56 33.49 1.41
C VAL A 94 6.38 33.35 0.48
N GLU A 95 5.63 34.43 0.32
CA GLU A 95 4.43 34.49 -0.49
C GLU A 95 4.49 35.67 -1.46
N LEU A 96 4.12 35.41 -2.72
CA LEU A 96 3.84 36.42 -3.73
C LEU A 96 2.37 36.30 -4.10
N LEU A 97 1.62 37.39 -3.89
CA LEU A 97 0.19 37.47 -4.13
C LEU A 97 -0.07 38.46 -5.27
N TRP A 98 -0.81 38.05 -6.27
CA TRP A 98 -1.44 38.90 -7.25
C TRP A 98 -2.94 38.74 -7.14
N GLN A 99 -3.62 39.88 -6.98
CA GLN A 99 -5.09 39.93 -6.90
C GLN A 99 -5.62 40.88 -7.94
N ASN A 100 -6.73 40.54 -8.54
CA ASN A 100 -7.44 41.44 -9.42
C ASN A 100 -8.95 41.31 -9.16
N ALA A 101 -9.57 42.41 -8.80
CA ALA A 101 -11.02 42.54 -8.68
C ALA A 101 -11.57 43.43 -9.79
N ARG A 102 -12.55 42.91 -10.52
CA ARG A 102 -13.38 43.71 -11.45
C ARG A 102 -14.77 43.78 -10.85
N ARG A 103 -15.22 45.01 -10.56
CA ARG A 103 -16.55 45.24 -10.02
C ARG A 103 -17.36 46.09 -11.01
N THR A 104 -18.60 45.68 -11.25
CA THR A 104 -19.59 46.42 -12.03
C THR A 104 -20.77 46.72 -11.10
N THR A 105 -21.24 47.96 -11.12
CA THR A 105 -22.38 48.40 -10.30
C THR A 105 -23.27 49.35 -11.08
N ASN A 106 -24.56 49.35 -10.76
CA ASN A 106 -25.52 50.31 -11.28
C ASN A 106 -25.71 51.51 -10.31
N SER A 107 -24.83 51.67 -9.31
CA SER A 107 -24.90 52.80 -8.36
C SER A 107 -24.49 54.13 -9.01
N SER A 108 -25.33 55.15 -8.90
CA SER A 108 -25.05 56.53 -9.40
C SER A 108 -23.92 57.23 -8.63
N PHE A 109 -23.49 56.70 -7.50
CA PHE A 109 -22.44 57.28 -6.66
C PHE A 109 -21.05 56.75 -6.98
N GLU A 110 -20.94 55.75 -7.82
CA GLU A 110 -19.64 55.23 -8.27
C GLU A 110 -19.24 55.90 -9.59
N ALA A 111 -18.08 56.56 -9.57
CA ALA A 111 -17.59 57.33 -10.72
C ALA A 111 -17.15 56.42 -11.90
N PHE A 112 -16.84 55.17 -11.64
CA PHE A 112 -16.37 54.20 -12.64
C PHE A 112 -17.08 52.88 -12.50
N SER A 113 -17.76 52.41 -13.53
CA SER A 113 -18.35 51.08 -13.65
C SER A 113 -18.12 50.60 -15.08
N PRO A 114 -17.31 49.51 -15.31
CA PRO A 114 -16.62 48.69 -14.31
C PRO A 114 -15.38 49.35 -13.69
N SER A 115 -15.11 49.04 -12.42
CA SER A 115 -13.86 49.39 -11.74
C SER A 115 -12.93 48.19 -11.68
N PHE A 116 -11.61 48.44 -11.79
CA PHE A 116 -10.56 47.41 -11.69
C PHE A 116 -9.63 47.76 -10.54
N GLN A 117 -9.34 46.76 -9.69
CA GLN A 117 -8.51 46.93 -8.49
C GLN A 117 -7.39 45.86 -8.47
N PRO A 118 -6.38 45.99 -9.34
CA PRO A 118 -5.24 45.09 -9.30
C PRO A 118 -4.34 45.41 -8.09
N SER A 119 -3.85 44.40 -7.41
CA SER A 119 -2.86 44.53 -6.36
C SER A 119 -1.80 43.44 -6.45
N VAL A 120 -0.57 43.78 -6.05
CA VAL A 120 0.54 42.83 -5.91
C VAL A 120 1.11 42.99 -4.51
N GLY A 121 1.27 41.86 -3.79
CA GLY A 121 1.84 41.82 -2.46
C GLY A 121 2.94 40.81 -2.35
N VAL A 122 3.92 41.09 -1.48
CA VAL A 122 4.95 40.13 -1.06
C VAL A 122 4.84 39.97 0.46
N GLY A 123 4.67 38.74 0.91
CA GLY A 123 4.62 38.37 2.31
C GLY A 123 5.83 37.54 2.72
N VAL A 124 6.34 37.77 3.91
CA VAL A 124 7.35 36.92 4.56
C VAL A 124 6.90 36.67 5.98
N SER A 125 6.72 35.41 6.33
CA SER A 125 6.33 34.97 7.67
C SER A 125 7.39 34.05 8.27
N GLN A 126 7.84 34.37 9.48
CA GLN A 126 8.84 33.58 10.21
C GLN A 126 8.30 33.24 11.59
N PRO A 127 8.06 31.96 11.93
CA PRO A 127 7.72 31.56 13.29
C PRO A 127 8.93 31.74 14.22
N LEU A 128 8.74 32.46 15.32
CA LEU A 128 9.83 32.78 16.26
C LEU A 128 9.84 31.91 17.52
N LEU A 129 8.71 31.30 17.88
CA LEU A 129 8.56 30.49 19.09
C LEU A 129 8.15 29.08 18.74
N ARG A 130 6.86 28.89 18.46
CA ARG A 130 6.35 27.59 18.04
C ARG A 130 6.80 27.34 16.61
N ASP A 131 7.40 26.16 16.36
CA ASP A 131 7.94 25.77 15.07
C ASP A 131 9.13 26.61 14.55
N PHE A 132 9.88 27.22 15.47
CA PHE A 132 11.11 27.91 15.12
C PHE A 132 12.08 26.97 14.38
N GLY A 133 12.65 27.44 13.28
CA GLY A 133 13.55 26.65 12.44
C GLY A 133 12.87 25.53 11.62
N GLY A 134 11.53 25.55 11.48
CA GLY A 134 10.78 24.56 10.69
C GLY A 134 10.83 23.15 11.29
N MET A 135 10.87 23.04 12.61
CA MET A 135 11.02 21.76 13.32
C MET A 135 9.90 20.77 12.99
N SER A 136 8.67 21.24 12.87
CA SER A 136 7.50 20.40 12.57
C SER A 136 7.64 19.72 11.19
N ALA A 137 7.93 20.49 10.15
CA ALA A 137 8.11 19.98 8.81
C ALA A 137 9.32 19.03 8.71
N ARG A 138 10.45 19.40 9.36
CA ARG A 138 11.66 18.57 9.43
C ARG A 138 11.38 17.24 10.11
N THR A 139 10.68 17.23 11.25
CA THR A 139 10.32 16.01 11.98
C THR A 139 9.39 15.12 11.14
N THR A 140 8.48 15.71 10.37
CA THR A 140 7.60 14.95 9.46
C THR A 140 8.40 14.25 8.37
N VAL A 141 9.38 14.94 7.76
CA VAL A 141 10.27 14.33 6.75
C VAL A 141 11.12 13.21 7.38
N GLU A 142 11.75 13.48 8.53
CA GLU A 142 12.55 12.47 9.23
C GLU A 142 11.74 11.23 9.61
N LEU A 143 10.50 11.42 10.06
CA LEU A 143 9.60 10.31 10.36
C LEU A 143 9.27 9.49 9.11
N ALA A 144 9.03 10.15 7.97
CA ALA A 144 8.80 9.49 6.70
C ALA A 144 10.02 8.68 6.24
N GLU A 145 11.23 9.24 6.37
CA GLU A 145 12.49 8.53 6.09
C GLU A 145 12.65 7.28 6.97
N LYS A 146 12.48 7.42 8.30
CA LYS A 146 12.54 6.28 9.23
C LYS A 146 11.48 5.22 8.91
N THR A 147 10.29 5.64 8.52
CA THR A 147 9.23 4.72 8.10
C THR A 147 9.62 3.98 6.83
N SER A 148 10.22 4.64 5.84
CA SER A 148 10.71 4.02 4.61
C SER A 148 11.78 2.96 4.90
N PHE A 149 12.77 3.28 5.76
CA PHE A 149 13.78 2.30 6.19
C PHE A 149 13.17 1.11 6.91
N ARG A 150 12.22 1.34 7.82
CA ARG A 150 11.54 0.26 8.53
C ARG A 150 10.79 -0.65 7.58
N THR A 151 10.03 -0.10 6.64
CA THR A 151 9.26 -0.88 5.66
C THR A 151 10.17 -1.72 4.76
N ALA A 152 11.35 -1.20 4.39
CA ALA A 152 12.35 -1.97 3.64
C ALA A 152 12.88 -3.16 4.45
N ALA A 153 13.23 -2.95 5.73
CA ALA A 153 13.68 -4.02 6.61
C ALA A 153 12.58 -5.07 6.91
N GLU A 154 11.34 -4.63 7.06
CA GLU A 154 10.18 -5.52 7.24
C GLU A 154 9.94 -6.40 6.00
N TYR A 155 10.12 -5.84 4.79
CA TYR A 155 10.06 -6.63 3.56
C TYR A 155 11.17 -7.67 3.49
N GLU A 156 12.42 -7.31 3.81
CA GLU A 156 13.55 -8.25 3.82
C GLU A 156 13.33 -9.40 4.83
N ALA A 157 12.83 -9.07 6.03
CA ALA A 157 12.50 -10.05 7.05
C ALA A 157 11.40 -11.01 6.57
N ALA A 158 10.31 -10.47 6.01
CA ALA A 158 9.21 -11.28 5.48
C ALA A 158 9.63 -12.17 4.30
N LEU A 159 10.57 -11.69 3.47
CA LEU A 159 11.15 -12.50 2.40
C LEU A 159 12.00 -13.65 2.96
N ALA A 160 12.80 -13.39 3.99
CA ALA A 160 13.62 -14.41 4.64
C ALA A 160 12.75 -15.49 5.30
N ASP A 161 11.69 -15.09 6.01
CA ASP A 161 10.72 -16.01 6.62
C ASP A 161 10.05 -16.88 5.56
N PHE A 162 9.59 -16.28 4.46
CA PHE A 162 8.99 -17.03 3.37
C PHE A 162 9.97 -18.03 2.73
N VAL A 163 11.24 -17.64 2.54
CA VAL A 163 12.26 -18.56 2.03
C VAL A 163 12.47 -19.74 2.99
N LEU A 164 12.46 -19.49 4.31
CA LEU A 164 12.56 -20.52 5.32
C LEU A 164 11.38 -21.50 5.22
N ASP A 165 10.15 -21.01 5.12
CA ASP A 165 8.95 -21.83 4.94
C ASP A 165 9.06 -22.75 3.71
N VAL A 166 9.57 -22.22 2.60
CA VAL A 166 9.80 -23.01 1.37
C VAL A 166 10.86 -24.09 1.59
N VAL A 167 11.95 -23.76 2.28
CA VAL A 167 13.02 -24.72 2.61
C VAL A 167 12.51 -25.85 3.50
N GLU A 168 11.75 -25.50 4.52
CA GLU A 168 11.14 -26.48 5.42
C GLU A 168 10.14 -27.39 4.69
N GLY A 169 9.27 -26.81 3.86
CA GLY A 169 8.34 -27.57 3.02
C GLY A 169 9.04 -28.50 2.05
N TYR A 170 10.15 -28.05 1.44
CA TYR A 170 10.95 -28.87 0.52
C TYR A 170 11.54 -30.11 1.24
N TRP A 171 12.09 -29.92 2.44
CA TRP A 171 12.66 -31.03 3.19
C TRP A 171 11.57 -31.96 3.79
N ALA A 172 10.43 -31.42 4.18
CA ALA A 172 9.27 -32.22 4.62
C ALA A 172 8.77 -33.11 3.46
N PHE A 173 8.66 -32.56 2.24
CA PHE A 173 8.29 -33.34 1.06
C PHE A 173 9.30 -34.46 0.76
N ASN A 174 10.60 -34.16 0.78
CA ASN A 174 11.63 -35.18 0.52
C ASN A 174 11.63 -36.29 1.60
N LEU A 175 11.34 -35.91 2.86
CA LEU A 175 11.22 -36.90 3.95
C LEU A 175 10.01 -37.81 3.72
N ALA A 176 8.85 -37.24 3.40
CA ALA A 176 7.64 -38.02 3.13
C ALA A 176 7.82 -38.96 1.93
N GLU A 177 8.50 -38.52 0.86
CA GLU A 177 8.82 -39.36 -0.29
C GLU A 177 9.75 -40.54 0.11
N ALA A 178 10.77 -40.26 0.92
CA ALA A 178 11.69 -41.30 1.42
C ALA A 178 10.99 -42.32 2.34
N GLU A 179 10.09 -41.83 3.22
CA GLU A 179 9.29 -42.68 4.07
C GLU A 179 8.33 -43.57 3.28
N LEU A 180 7.64 -43.01 2.30
CA LEU A 180 6.77 -43.79 1.42
C LEU A 180 7.56 -44.89 0.70
N ALA A 181 8.75 -44.57 0.14
CA ALA A 181 9.61 -45.54 -0.52
C ALA A 181 10.08 -46.65 0.45
N ALA A 182 10.39 -46.32 1.71
CA ALA A 182 10.77 -47.27 2.71
C ALA A 182 9.61 -48.22 3.12
N LYS A 183 8.40 -47.67 3.31
CA LYS A 183 7.19 -48.45 3.62
C LYS A 183 6.80 -49.35 2.46
N GLN A 184 6.90 -48.90 1.19
CA GLN A 184 6.68 -49.74 0.02
C GLN A 184 7.63 -50.94 -0.04
N ARG A 185 8.93 -50.72 0.19
CA ARG A 185 9.90 -51.84 0.25
C ARG A 185 9.60 -52.81 1.39
N SER A 186 9.20 -52.32 2.57
CA SER A 186 8.79 -53.14 3.70
C SER A 186 7.57 -54.01 3.37
N PHE A 187 6.57 -53.44 2.69
CA PHE A 187 5.40 -54.18 2.21
C PHE A 187 5.76 -55.26 1.19
N GLU A 188 6.60 -54.93 0.19
CA GLU A 188 7.06 -55.91 -0.81
C GLU A 188 7.75 -57.11 -0.16
N LEU A 189 8.66 -56.85 0.80
CA LEU A 189 9.35 -57.90 1.57
C LEU A 189 8.36 -58.74 2.38
N ALA A 190 7.42 -58.13 3.11
CA ALA A 190 6.41 -58.86 3.85
C ALA A 190 5.53 -59.75 2.95
N ARG A 191 5.17 -59.24 1.75
CA ARG A 191 4.42 -59.98 0.73
C ARG A 191 5.19 -61.18 0.20
N GLU A 192 6.49 -61.04 -0.04
CA GLU A 192 7.37 -62.15 -0.43
C GLU A 192 7.45 -63.21 0.66
N LEU A 193 7.65 -62.80 1.91
CA LEU A 193 7.69 -63.70 3.07
C LEU A 193 6.35 -64.43 3.27
N ALA A 194 5.21 -63.75 3.09
CA ALA A 194 3.89 -64.39 3.15
C ALA A 194 3.71 -65.44 2.04
N THR A 195 4.22 -65.16 0.86
CA THR A 195 4.19 -66.11 -0.31
C THR A 195 5.05 -67.32 -0.03
N GLU A 196 6.27 -67.13 0.52
CA GLU A 196 7.17 -68.20 0.90
C GLU A 196 6.58 -69.08 2.06
N ALA A 197 6.00 -68.43 3.07
CA ALA A 197 5.34 -69.11 4.18
C ALA A 197 4.20 -70.02 3.70
N ARG A 198 3.37 -69.55 2.75
CA ARG A 198 2.32 -70.34 2.11
C ARG A 198 2.89 -71.58 1.41
N ALA A 199 3.96 -71.41 0.63
CA ALA A 199 4.59 -72.52 -0.07
C ALA A 199 5.19 -73.55 0.88
N ARG A 200 5.80 -73.14 1.98
CA ARG A 200 6.35 -74.03 3.03
C ARG A 200 5.24 -74.77 3.84
N VAL A 201 4.10 -74.16 4.05
CA VAL A 201 2.92 -74.82 4.63
C VAL A 201 2.37 -75.89 3.70
N GLN A 202 2.30 -75.65 2.40
CA GLN A 202 1.83 -76.60 1.38
C GLN A 202 2.68 -77.91 1.33
N ILE A 203 4.00 -77.78 1.52
CA ILE A 203 4.91 -78.92 1.57
C ILE A 203 5.06 -79.53 2.95
N GLY A 204 4.27 -79.06 3.98
CA GLY A 204 4.27 -79.57 5.31
C GLY A 204 5.44 -79.16 6.21
N SER A 205 6.26 -78.15 5.77
CA SER A 205 7.44 -77.71 6.49
C SER A 205 7.18 -76.60 7.52
N LEU A 206 5.97 -75.97 7.50
CA LEU A 206 5.52 -75.00 8.49
C LEU A 206 4.07 -75.27 8.91
N PRO A 207 3.67 -74.90 10.15
CA PRO A 207 2.27 -74.99 10.59
C PRO A 207 1.39 -73.94 9.88
N PRO A 208 0.09 -74.23 9.62
CA PRO A 208 -0.81 -73.34 8.91
C PRO A 208 -0.94 -71.93 9.53
N VAL A 209 -0.76 -71.82 10.85
CA VAL A 209 -0.78 -70.52 11.58
C VAL A 209 0.32 -69.57 11.11
N ALA A 210 1.51 -70.06 10.78
CA ALA A 210 2.64 -69.23 10.34
C ALA A 210 2.36 -68.52 9.00
N ALA A 211 1.59 -69.14 8.09
CA ALA A 211 1.17 -68.48 6.86
C ALA A 211 0.15 -67.36 7.13
N LYS A 212 -0.76 -67.57 8.10
CA LYS A 212 -1.74 -66.57 8.51
C LYS A 212 -1.10 -65.36 9.18
N GLU A 213 -0.10 -65.57 10.02
CA GLU A 213 0.66 -64.52 10.67
C GLU A 213 1.42 -63.65 9.62
N ALA A 214 2.10 -64.28 8.66
CA ALA A 214 2.79 -63.58 7.59
C ALA A 214 1.84 -62.83 6.67
N GLU A 215 0.63 -63.34 6.37
CA GLU A 215 -0.42 -62.64 5.64
C GLU A 215 -0.94 -61.42 6.39
N SER A 216 -1.15 -61.53 7.71
CA SER A 216 -1.56 -60.46 8.59
C SER A 216 -0.51 -59.34 8.66
N ASP A 217 0.78 -59.67 8.73
CA ASP A 217 1.88 -58.69 8.72
C ASP A 217 1.93 -57.95 7.36
N ALA A 218 1.82 -58.69 6.25
CA ALA A 218 1.76 -58.07 4.93
C ALA A 218 0.57 -57.10 4.77
N ALA A 219 -0.62 -57.45 5.30
CA ALA A 219 -1.79 -56.57 5.30
C ALA A 219 -1.56 -55.32 6.17
N ALA A 220 -0.91 -55.44 7.33
CA ALA A 220 -0.58 -54.31 8.18
C ALA A 220 0.41 -53.35 7.48
N ARG A 221 1.41 -53.91 6.75
CA ARG A 221 2.35 -53.06 5.96
C ARG A 221 1.69 -52.36 4.77
N ASP A 222 0.69 -52.97 4.16
CA ASP A 222 -0.10 -52.35 3.08
C ASP A 222 -0.90 -51.15 3.61
N GLU A 223 -1.50 -51.28 4.81
CA GLU A 223 -2.16 -50.18 5.50
C GLU A 223 -1.22 -49.01 5.77
N GLU A 224 0.03 -49.30 6.24
CA GLU A 224 1.05 -48.25 6.44
C GLU A 224 1.43 -47.54 5.14
N VAL A 225 1.50 -48.25 4.00
CA VAL A 225 1.75 -47.64 2.69
C VAL A 225 0.60 -46.73 2.25
N ILE A 226 -0.65 -47.18 2.49
CA ILE A 226 -1.85 -46.38 2.17
C ILE A 226 -1.87 -45.10 3.00
N ALA A 227 -1.57 -45.21 4.29
CA ALA A 227 -1.48 -44.06 5.19
C ALA A 227 -0.43 -43.03 4.71
N ALA A 228 0.78 -43.50 4.43
CA ALA A 228 1.88 -42.64 3.98
C ALA A 228 1.67 -42.03 2.58
N ARG A 229 0.79 -42.61 1.77
CA ARG A 229 0.43 -42.02 0.45
C ARG A 229 -0.55 -40.85 0.59
N ASN A 230 -1.30 -40.79 1.70
CA ASN A 230 -2.30 -39.78 1.94
C ASN A 230 -1.78 -38.61 2.80
N GLU A 231 -0.58 -38.71 3.36
CA GLU A 231 0.15 -37.63 4.01
C GLU A 231 0.85 -36.73 2.97
#